data_2aed922c35f1882263ac5a1a5c9e96a7
#
_entry.id   2aed922c35f1882263ac5a1a5c9e96a7
#
_cell.length_a   1.000
_cell.length_b   1.000
_cell.length_c   1.000
_cell.angle_alpha   90.00
_cell.angle_beta   90.00
_cell.angle_gamma   90.00
#
_symmetry.space_group_name_H-M   'P 1'
#
loop_
_entity.id
_entity.type
_entity.pdbx_description
1 polymer ?
#
loop_
_entity_poly.entity_id
_entity_poly.type
_entity_poly.pdbx_seq_one_letter_code
_entity_poly.pdbx_strand_id
1 'polypeptide(L)'
;MKTYYLLTALALLLIPQSCTLFNLPANGEKSTLGEVTPYTSEIKTLPPPKEKIVVGVYKFRDQTGQYKAVENGASWSTAIPQGTTTILLKALEDSRWFTAIERENIGNLMNERQIIRSTRKEYTGENDPSSLPPLLFAGIILEGGVISYDTNVMTGGIGARYFGLGAGAQYRQDRITVYLRAVSTSTGEILKTVYTSKTLLSTSVNGNFFRFIDAERLLETEIGITQNEPVQLAVTEAIEKAVHSLIIEGVRDNLWANKQKSPDDFKQLIANHKEEEITNNTRIIGNKFPEQNRSKFSFIGYAEMFKIKGDYTGAQTNLAGKVGFKYFPVENFNLELNVNLVNFENTEVLNESALMTEINLEYLPLAKYKFTPFVYAGLGTVILKNSTDYKSQIGGGVEYLAGKNIGLRAVTQYDLGFTDNWDGFVNGKRKDHGVRFGLGINLYLGSGNKN
;
A
#
# COMPACT_ATOMS: atom_id res chain seq x y z
N MET A 1 28.81 -7.63 -33.01
CA MET A 1 28.93 -8.86 -32.21
C MET A 1 29.16 -8.61 -30.73
N LYS A 2 30.06 -7.73 -30.29
CA LYS A 2 30.34 -7.47 -28.85
C LYS A 2 29.14 -6.90 -28.05
N THR A 3 28.26 -6.12 -28.69
CA THR A 3 27.05 -5.53 -28.04
C THR A 3 25.95 -6.57 -27.79
N TYR A 4 25.83 -7.60 -28.58
CA TYR A 4 24.87 -8.69 -28.35
C TYR A 4 25.25 -9.54 -27.14
N TYR A 5 26.54 -9.79 -26.93
CA TYR A 5 27.03 -10.53 -25.75
C TYR A 5 26.85 -9.74 -24.46
N LEU A 6 26.92 -8.41 -24.52
CA LEU A 6 26.65 -7.55 -23.34
C LEU A 6 25.16 -7.55 -22.94
N LEU A 7 24.28 -7.50 -23.93
CA LEU A 7 22.82 -7.57 -23.73
C LEU A 7 22.38 -8.96 -23.24
N THR A 8 22.96 -10.04 -23.77
CA THR A 8 22.67 -11.39 -23.29
C THR A 8 23.26 -11.64 -21.90
N ALA A 9 24.43 -11.10 -21.57
CA ALA A 9 25.00 -11.18 -20.23
C ALA A 9 24.18 -10.35 -19.22
N LEU A 10 23.66 -9.17 -19.59
CA LEU A 10 22.79 -8.37 -18.76
C LEU A 10 21.42 -9.03 -18.54
N ALA A 11 20.88 -9.69 -19.57
CA ALA A 11 19.64 -10.48 -19.46
C ALA A 11 19.81 -11.71 -18.58
N LEU A 12 20.98 -12.39 -18.64
CA LEU A 12 21.28 -13.52 -17.75
C LEU A 12 21.51 -13.10 -16.29
N LEU A 13 21.97 -11.89 -16.02
CA LEU A 13 22.13 -11.35 -14.66
C LEU A 13 20.80 -10.99 -13.99
N LEU A 14 19.72 -10.82 -14.75
CA LEU A 14 18.37 -10.53 -14.24
C LEU A 14 17.56 -11.80 -13.89
N ILE A 15 17.99 -12.98 -14.30
CA ILE A 15 17.30 -14.25 -14.06
C ILE A 15 17.39 -14.77 -12.60
N PRO A 16 18.46 -14.52 -11.80
CA PRO A 16 18.57 -15.09 -10.46
C PRO A 16 17.62 -14.50 -9.42
N GLN A 17 16.99 -13.36 -9.67
CA GLN A 17 16.09 -12.73 -8.70
C GLN A 17 14.66 -13.31 -8.70
N SER A 18 14.31 -14.17 -9.65
CA SER A 18 12.96 -14.72 -9.76
C SER A 18 12.77 -16.11 -9.13
N CYS A 19 13.78 -16.65 -8.43
CA CYS A 19 13.69 -17.98 -7.78
C CYS A 19 12.76 -18.04 -6.57
N THR A 20 12.26 -16.91 -6.04
CA THR A 20 11.26 -16.92 -4.97
C THR A 20 9.87 -17.37 -5.45
N LEU A 21 9.60 -17.32 -6.75
CA LEU A 21 8.34 -17.78 -7.36
C LEU A 21 8.14 -19.32 -7.30
N PHE A 22 9.22 -20.08 -7.12
CA PHE A 22 9.20 -21.53 -7.08
C PHE A 22 9.46 -22.13 -5.70
N ASN A 23 9.60 -21.31 -4.66
CA ASN A 23 9.70 -21.79 -3.28
C ASN A 23 8.29 -22.18 -2.76
N LEU A 24 7.75 -23.23 -3.31
CA LEU A 24 6.60 -23.90 -2.72
C LEU A 24 7.06 -24.46 -1.36
N PRO A 25 6.33 -24.18 -0.26
CA PRO A 25 6.66 -24.77 1.02
C PRO A 25 6.56 -26.30 0.91
N ALA A 26 7.71 -26.95 0.91
CA ALA A 26 7.78 -28.42 0.71
C ALA A 26 7.38 -29.20 1.97
N ASN A 27 7.39 -28.57 3.14
CA ASN A 27 7.06 -29.19 4.42
C ASN A 27 6.25 -28.23 5.30
N GLY A 28 5.33 -28.77 6.09
CA GLY A 28 4.62 -28.03 7.12
C GLY A 28 5.59 -27.45 8.15
N GLU A 29 5.35 -26.22 8.58
CA GLU A 29 6.11 -25.59 9.63
C GLU A 29 5.72 -26.16 11.01
N LYS A 30 6.69 -26.18 11.93
CA LYS A 30 6.40 -26.55 13.33
C LYS A 30 5.55 -25.48 13.98
N SER A 31 4.69 -25.90 14.95
CA SER A 31 3.91 -24.95 15.76
C SER A 31 4.82 -23.96 16.48
N THR A 32 4.40 -22.72 16.52
CA THR A 32 5.09 -21.61 17.21
C THR A 32 4.33 -21.18 18.46
N LEU A 33 4.94 -20.34 19.31
CA LEU A 33 4.34 -19.82 20.54
C LEU A 33 3.27 -18.74 20.31
N GLY A 34 2.62 -18.75 19.21
CA GLY A 34 1.58 -17.79 18.82
C GLY A 34 2.07 -16.80 17.77
N GLU A 35 1.13 -16.03 17.29
CA GLU A 35 1.37 -15.02 16.29
C GLU A 35 1.80 -13.72 16.94
N VAL A 36 2.78 -13.04 16.34
CA VAL A 36 3.31 -11.75 16.82
C VAL A 36 2.92 -10.68 15.81
N THR A 37 2.34 -9.59 16.31
CA THR A 37 2.03 -8.41 15.55
C THR A 37 3.02 -7.28 15.84
N PRO A 38 3.07 -6.20 15.05
CA PRO A 38 3.85 -5.02 15.40
C PRO A 38 3.52 -4.47 16.78
N TYR A 39 2.24 -4.50 17.21
CA TYR A 39 1.82 -4.01 18.51
C TYR A 39 2.13 -4.94 19.68
N THR A 40 2.38 -6.23 19.45
CA THR A 40 2.79 -7.16 20.53
C THR A 40 4.06 -6.69 21.24
N SER A 41 5.04 -6.18 20.49
CA SER A 41 6.27 -5.63 21.07
C SER A 41 6.03 -4.30 21.78
N GLU A 42 5.21 -3.41 21.19
CA GLU A 42 4.89 -2.10 21.76
C GLU A 42 4.17 -2.23 23.11
N ILE A 43 3.17 -3.13 23.20
CA ILE A 43 2.46 -3.40 24.45
C ILE A 43 3.40 -3.90 25.55
N LYS A 44 4.30 -4.84 25.21
CA LYS A 44 5.26 -5.43 26.18
C LYS A 44 6.30 -4.43 26.67
N THR A 45 6.60 -3.40 25.92
CA THR A 45 7.59 -2.35 26.22
C THR A 45 6.98 -1.12 26.88
N LEU A 46 5.66 -1.07 27.08
CA LEU A 46 5.02 0.05 27.77
C LEU A 46 5.62 0.25 29.18
N PRO A 47 5.82 1.50 29.60
CA PRO A 47 6.24 1.81 30.97
C PRO A 47 5.24 1.22 31.98
N PRO A 48 5.72 0.62 33.10
CA PRO A 48 4.84 -0.09 34.02
C PRO A 48 3.88 0.86 34.76
N PRO A 49 2.69 0.38 35.16
CA PRO A 49 1.76 1.15 35.96
C PRO A 49 2.27 1.34 37.39
N LYS A 50 1.75 2.32 38.12
CA LYS A 50 1.98 2.47 39.57
C LYS A 50 1.45 1.26 40.32
N GLU A 51 0.25 0.84 39.99
CA GLU A 51 -0.42 -0.36 40.48
C GLU A 51 -1.20 -1.00 39.33
N LYS A 52 -1.26 -2.34 39.35
CA LYS A 52 -2.07 -3.03 38.35
C LYS A 52 -3.56 -2.79 38.61
N ILE A 53 -4.28 -2.52 37.56
CA ILE A 53 -5.72 -2.25 37.59
C ILE A 53 -6.44 -3.60 37.50
N VAL A 54 -7.31 -3.90 38.47
CA VAL A 54 -8.13 -5.12 38.43
C VAL A 54 -9.32 -4.88 37.49
N VAL A 55 -9.38 -5.65 36.41
CA VAL A 55 -10.41 -5.50 35.37
C VAL A 55 -11.19 -6.79 35.16
N GLY A 56 -12.50 -6.67 35.00
CA GLY A 56 -13.37 -7.75 34.57
C GLY A 56 -13.61 -7.66 33.07
N VAL A 57 -13.28 -8.73 32.33
CA VAL A 57 -13.63 -8.84 30.91
C VAL A 57 -14.82 -9.79 30.81
N TYR A 58 -15.93 -9.28 30.29
CA TYR A 58 -17.09 -10.10 29.97
C TYR A 58 -16.94 -10.66 28.56
N LYS A 59 -17.97 -10.62 27.74
CA LYS A 59 -17.93 -11.16 26.37
C LYS A 59 -17.41 -10.11 25.39
N PHE A 60 -16.22 -10.33 24.89
CA PHE A 60 -15.67 -9.54 23.78
C PHE A 60 -15.85 -10.33 22.49
N ARG A 61 -16.81 -9.95 21.65
CA ARG A 61 -17.30 -10.80 20.56
C ARG A 61 -17.28 -10.13 19.19
N ASP A 62 -17.37 -10.97 18.19
CA ASP A 62 -17.73 -10.55 16.83
C ASP A 62 -19.21 -10.11 16.81
N GLN A 63 -19.44 -8.86 16.41
CA GLN A 63 -20.76 -8.23 16.27
C GLN A 63 -21.09 -7.95 14.79
N THR A 64 -20.22 -8.38 13.86
CA THR A 64 -20.39 -8.09 12.43
C THR A 64 -21.39 -9.02 11.75
N GLY A 65 -21.54 -10.25 12.24
CA GLY A 65 -22.36 -11.27 11.60
C GLY A 65 -21.87 -11.72 10.22
N GLN A 66 -20.61 -11.43 9.89
CA GLN A 66 -20.03 -11.71 8.57
C GLN A 66 -19.56 -13.16 8.46
N TYR A 67 -19.86 -13.78 7.32
CA TYR A 67 -19.36 -15.10 6.94
C TYR A 67 -18.23 -15.00 5.92
N LYS A 68 -17.38 -16.03 5.86
CA LYS A 68 -16.32 -16.10 4.88
C LYS A 68 -16.87 -16.11 3.47
N ALA A 69 -16.37 -15.22 2.62
CA ALA A 69 -16.70 -15.26 1.20
C ALA A 69 -16.12 -16.54 0.56
N VAL A 70 -16.91 -17.21 -0.25
CA VAL A 70 -16.49 -18.35 -1.10
C VAL A 70 -16.88 -18.05 -2.54
N GLU A 71 -16.03 -18.45 -3.47
CA GLU A 71 -16.24 -18.17 -4.90
C GLU A 71 -17.49 -18.87 -5.44
N ASN A 72 -17.78 -20.11 -4.97
CA ASN A 72 -18.93 -20.87 -5.39
C ASN A 72 -19.63 -21.50 -4.18
N GLY A 73 -20.85 -21.00 -3.86
CA GLY A 73 -21.67 -21.57 -2.80
C GLY A 73 -21.85 -20.67 -1.58
N ALA A 74 -22.37 -21.22 -0.49
CA ALA A 74 -22.55 -20.56 0.81
C ALA A 74 -21.53 -21.08 1.82
N SER A 75 -20.94 -20.17 2.59
CA SER A 75 -20.09 -20.52 3.73
C SER A 75 -20.81 -20.22 5.04
N TRP A 76 -20.81 -21.19 5.94
CA TRP A 76 -21.32 -21.06 7.31
C TRP A 76 -20.19 -20.72 8.30
N SER A 77 -18.95 -20.59 7.82
CA SER A 77 -17.82 -20.21 8.66
C SER A 77 -17.78 -18.70 8.84
N THR A 78 -17.70 -18.23 10.09
CA THR A 78 -17.57 -16.80 10.39
C THR A 78 -16.29 -16.22 9.82
N ALA A 79 -16.38 -15.02 9.30
CA ALA A 79 -15.21 -14.32 8.76
C ALA A 79 -14.23 -13.89 9.87
N ILE A 80 -14.77 -13.54 11.05
CA ILE A 80 -14.01 -13.12 12.21
C ILE A 80 -13.82 -14.30 13.17
N PRO A 81 -12.62 -14.45 13.78
CA PRO A 81 -12.37 -15.45 14.81
C PRO A 81 -13.31 -15.28 16.02
N GLN A 82 -13.83 -16.38 16.55
CA GLN A 82 -14.76 -16.33 17.67
C GLN A 82 -14.07 -16.20 19.04
N GLY A 83 -12.74 -16.47 19.12
CA GLY A 83 -11.93 -16.41 20.34
C GLY A 83 -11.40 -15.01 20.69
N THR A 84 -12.10 -13.94 20.32
CA THR A 84 -11.62 -12.56 20.51
C THR A 84 -11.45 -12.15 21.97
N THR A 85 -12.26 -12.71 22.91
CA THR A 85 -12.08 -12.51 24.36
C THR A 85 -10.70 -13.01 24.80
N THR A 86 -10.27 -14.19 24.34
CA THR A 86 -8.95 -14.75 24.69
C THR A 86 -7.81 -13.88 24.17
N ILE A 87 -7.94 -13.34 22.96
CA ILE A 87 -6.97 -12.40 22.39
C ILE A 87 -6.87 -11.13 23.25
N LEU A 88 -8.02 -10.58 23.68
CA LEU A 88 -8.03 -9.41 24.57
C LEU A 88 -7.38 -9.72 25.90
N LEU A 89 -7.71 -10.85 26.54
CA LEU A 89 -7.09 -11.25 27.81
C LEU A 89 -5.57 -11.38 27.69
N LYS A 90 -5.10 -11.93 26.57
CA LYS A 90 -3.65 -12.05 26.30
C LYS A 90 -2.99 -10.68 26.13
N ALA A 91 -3.61 -9.75 25.39
CA ALA A 91 -3.11 -8.39 25.23
C ALA A 91 -3.06 -7.62 26.55
N LEU A 92 -4.06 -7.80 27.43
CA LEU A 92 -4.08 -7.21 28.77
C LEU A 92 -2.96 -7.76 29.65
N GLU A 93 -2.72 -9.08 29.62
CA GLU A 93 -1.62 -9.74 30.33
C GLU A 93 -0.26 -9.22 29.86
N ASP A 94 -0.03 -9.19 28.55
CA ASP A 94 1.22 -8.76 27.94
C ASP A 94 1.53 -7.28 28.20
N SER A 95 0.50 -6.44 28.37
CA SER A 95 0.65 -5.04 28.74
C SER A 95 1.22 -4.83 30.14
N ARG A 96 1.03 -5.81 31.04
CA ARG A 96 1.37 -5.75 32.48
C ARG A 96 0.65 -4.65 33.27
N TRP A 97 -0.31 -3.95 32.63
CA TRP A 97 -1.08 -2.85 33.25
C TRP A 97 -2.27 -3.36 34.02
N PHE A 98 -2.82 -4.51 33.64
CA PHE A 98 -4.06 -5.02 34.15
C PHE A 98 -3.89 -6.37 34.87
N THR A 99 -4.75 -6.59 35.84
CA THR A 99 -5.03 -7.91 36.40
C THR A 99 -6.41 -8.30 35.96
N ALA A 100 -6.50 -9.10 34.87
CA ALA A 100 -7.77 -9.58 34.37
C ALA A 100 -8.34 -10.66 35.28
N ILE A 101 -9.61 -10.57 35.61
CA ILE A 101 -10.33 -11.58 36.38
C ILE A 101 -11.42 -12.23 35.54
N GLU A 102 -11.65 -13.54 35.81
CA GLU A 102 -12.63 -14.32 35.06
C GLU A 102 -14.05 -13.79 35.26
N ARG A 103 -14.72 -13.41 34.19
CA ARG A 103 -16.11 -12.96 34.18
C ARG A 103 -16.91 -13.53 33.02
N GLU A 104 -16.25 -14.07 31.98
CA GLU A 104 -16.93 -14.68 30.85
C GLU A 104 -17.61 -15.99 31.24
N ASN A 105 -16.87 -16.84 31.99
CA ASN A 105 -17.31 -18.16 32.46
C ASN A 105 -17.39 -18.23 33.97
N ILE A 106 -17.84 -17.14 34.61
CA ILE A 106 -17.92 -17.05 36.08
C ILE A 106 -18.77 -18.17 36.69
N GLY A 107 -19.75 -18.71 35.99
CA GLY A 107 -20.58 -19.85 36.44
C GLY A 107 -19.73 -21.08 36.76
N ASN A 108 -18.75 -21.41 35.93
CA ASN A 108 -17.84 -22.53 36.17
C ASN A 108 -16.99 -22.31 37.41
N LEU A 109 -16.46 -21.10 37.60
CA LEU A 109 -15.70 -20.73 38.78
C LEU A 109 -16.54 -20.80 40.06
N MET A 110 -17.79 -20.32 40.03
CA MET A 110 -18.70 -20.37 41.16
C MET A 110 -19.07 -21.80 41.54
N ASN A 111 -19.34 -22.64 40.52
CA ASN A 111 -19.62 -24.05 40.71
C ASN A 111 -18.42 -24.79 41.38
N GLU A 112 -17.21 -24.55 40.87
CA GLU A 112 -16.00 -25.14 41.45
C GLU A 112 -15.80 -24.69 42.90
N ARG A 113 -16.02 -23.41 43.20
CA ARG A 113 -15.95 -22.91 44.60
C ARG A 113 -17.00 -23.55 45.51
N GLN A 114 -18.17 -23.89 44.99
CA GLN A 114 -19.20 -24.60 45.74
C GLN A 114 -18.78 -26.05 46.00
N ILE A 115 -18.20 -26.74 45.02
CA ILE A 115 -17.64 -28.09 45.17
C ILE A 115 -16.56 -28.09 46.24
N ILE A 116 -15.62 -27.17 46.20
CA ILE A 116 -14.55 -27.06 47.22
C ILE A 116 -15.14 -26.85 48.62
N ARG A 117 -16.16 -25.99 48.75
CA ARG A 117 -16.80 -25.74 50.05
C ARG A 117 -17.50 -26.98 50.58
N SER A 118 -18.27 -27.68 49.74
CA SER A 118 -18.98 -28.89 50.13
C SER A 118 -18.02 -30.02 50.53
N THR A 119 -16.98 -30.23 49.72
CA THR A 119 -15.95 -31.26 50.00
C THR A 119 -15.21 -30.96 51.29
N ARG A 120 -14.81 -29.72 51.52
CA ARG A 120 -14.14 -29.34 52.79
C ARG A 120 -15.05 -29.55 54.01
N LYS A 121 -16.33 -29.15 53.90
CA LYS A 121 -17.31 -29.36 54.96
C LYS A 121 -17.46 -30.84 55.30
N GLU A 122 -17.48 -31.69 54.28
CA GLU A 122 -17.63 -33.15 54.46
C GLU A 122 -16.40 -33.80 55.14
N TYR A 123 -15.18 -33.38 54.83
CA TYR A 123 -13.96 -34.02 55.28
C TYR A 123 -13.30 -33.34 56.52
N THR A 124 -13.48 -32.04 56.72
CA THR A 124 -12.86 -31.31 57.85
C THR A 124 -13.85 -30.85 58.90
N GLY A 125 -15.17 -31.02 58.67
CA GLY A 125 -16.23 -30.63 59.62
C GLY A 125 -16.55 -29.12 59.59
N GLU A 126 -17.53 -28.74 60.44
CA GLU A 126 -18.06 -27.34 60.42
C GLU A 126 -17.08 -26.29 60.99
N ASN A 127 -16.00 -26.71 61.66
CA ASN A 127 -15.04 -25.81 62.31
C ASN A 127 -13.76 -25.56 61.48
N ASP A 128 -13.76 -25.79 60.16
CA ASP A 128 -12.62 -25.49 59.31
C ASP A 128 -12.46 -23.96 59.16
N PRO A 129 -11.37 -23.36 59.71
CA PRO A 129 -11.12 -21.93 59.54
C PRO A 129 -10.66 -21.54 58.13
N SER A 130 -10.45 -22.52 57.25
CA SER A 130 -9.97 -22.28 55.88
C SER A 130 -11.12 -21.91 54.91
N SER A 131 -11.82 -20.81 55.18
CA SER A 131 -12.75 -20.27 54.21
C SER A 131 -12.01 -19.87 52.93
N LEU A 132 -12.60 -20.17 51.77
CA LEU A 132 -12.05 -19.66 50.50
C LEU A 132 -11.96 -18.13 50.55
N PRO A 133 -10.82 -17.54 50.17
CA PRO A 133 -10.70 -16.08 50.11
C PRO A 133 -11.77 -15.49 49.19
N PRO A 134 -12.21 -14.25 49.44
CA PRO A 134 -13.15 -13.58 48.55
C PRO A 134 -12.57 -13.44 47.16
N LEU A 135 -13.43 -13.44 46.12
CA LEU A 135 -13.02 -13.11 44.77
C LEU A 135 -12.60 -11.65 44.70
N LEU A 136 -11.62 -11.38 43.82
CA LEU A 136 -11.24 -10.01 43.53
C LEU A 136 -12.41 -9.24 42.90
N PHE A 137 -12.54 -7.97 43.28
CA PHE A 137 -13.50 -7.06 42.68
C PHE A 137 -12.88 -6.42 41.44
N ALA A 138 -13.65 -6.36 40.33
CA ALA A 138 -13.27 -5.56 39.21
C ALA A 138 -13.59 -4.08 39.50
N GLY A 139 -12.59 -3.23 39.59
CA GLY A 139 -12.81 -1.78 39.65
C GLY A 139 -13.31 -1.21 38.32
N ILE A 140 -12.94 -1.88 37.25
CA ILE A 140 -13.31 -1.52 35.87
C ILE A 140 -13.79 -2.77 35.13
N ILE A 141 -14.86 -2.60 34.34
CA ILE A 141 -15.29 -3.58 33.36
C ILE A 141 -14.77 -3.14 31.99
N LEU A 142 -14.15 -4.07 31.28
CA LEU A 142 -13.78 -3.90 29.88
C LEU A 142 -14.81 -4.60 28.98
N GLU A 143 -15.39 -3.84 28.08
CA GLU A 143 -16.37 -4.30 27.12
C GLU A 143 -16.00 -3.86 25.71
N GLY A 144 -16.36 -4.66 24.71
CA GLY A 144 -16.05 -4.34 23.34
C GLY A 144 -16.33 -5.47 22.38
N GLY A 145 -15.73 -5.36 21.21
CA GLY A 145 -15.85 -6.36 20.16
C GLY A 145 -15.42 -5.85 18.80
N VAL A 146 -15.52 -6.74 17.82
CA VAL A 146 -15.36 -6.39 16.41
C VAL A 146 -16.71 -5.91 15.89
N ILE A 147 -16.79 -4.63 15.49
CA ILE A 147 -18.07 -3.98 15.09
C ILE A 147 -18.23 -3.84 13.59
N SER A 148 -17.14 -3.91 12.84
CA SER A 148 -17.18 -3.84 11.37
C SER A 148 -16.10 -4.72 10.76
N TYR A 149 -16.48 -5.38 9.68
CA TYR A 149 -15.58 -6.04 8.75
C TYR A 149 -16.04 -5.68 7.33
N ASP A 150 -15.44 -4.62 6.80
CA ASP A 150 -15.74 -4.11 5.47
C ASP A 150 -14.82 -4.79 4.46
N THR A 151 -15.40 -5.56 3.56
CA THR A 151 -14.67 -6.21 2.48
C THR A 151 -14.65 -5.33 1.22
N ASN A 152 -13.60 -5.48 0.41
CA ASN A 152 -13.45 -4.75 -0.86
C ASN A 152 -13.54 -3.22 -0.70
N VAL A 153 -13.01 -2.67 0.39
CA VAL A 153 -12.96 -1.21 0.61
C VAL A 153 -12.26 -0.52 -0.54
N MET A 154 -11.23 -1.16 -1.10
CA MET A 154 -10.55 -0.73 -2.30
C MET A 154 -10.08 -1.95 -3.08
N THR A 155 -10.37 -1.95 -4.38
CA THR A 155 -9.86 -2.95 -5.31
C THR A 155 -9.23 -2.25 -6.50
N GLY A 156 -8.17 -2.82 -7.02
CA GLY A 156 -7.51 -2.30 -8.21
C GLY A 156 -6.64 -3.36 -8.84
N GLY A 157 -6.30 -3.14 -10.09
CA GLY A 157 -5.42 -4.05 -10.81
C GLY A 157 -4.92 -3.43 -12.10
N ILE A 158 -3.82 -3.95 -12.57
CA ILE A 158 -3.25 -3.66 -13.88
C ILE A 158 -2.96 -4.98 -14.58
N GLY A 159 -3.27 -5.04 -15.86
CA GLY A 159 -2.95 -6.21 -16.69
C GLY A 159 -2.60 -5.78 -18.10
N ALA A 160 -1.69 -6.50 -18.72
CA ALA A 160 -1.32 -6.31 -20.11
C ALA A 160 -1.16 -7.66 -20.80
N ARG A 161 -1.59 -7.73 -22.06
CA ARG A 161 -1.44 -8.92 -22.94
C ARG A 161 -0.91 -8.49 -24.29
N TYR A 162 0.10 -9.19 -24.76
CA TYR A 162 0.70 -8.95 -26.07
C TYR A 162 1.20 -10.26 -26.68
N PHE A 163 0.69 -10.63 -27.85
CA PHE A 163 1.07 -11.84 -28.58
C PHE A 163 1.08 -13.13 -27.74
N GLY A 164 0.05 -13.34 -26.89
CA GLY A 164 -0.08 -14.54 -26.09
C GLY A 164 0.68 -14.52 -24.76
N LEU A 165 1.45 -13.46 -24.48
CA LEU A 165 2.05 -13.21 -23.16
C LEU A 165 1.15 -12.26 -22.39
N GLY A 166 0.79 -12.60 -21.17
CA GLY A 166 -0.01 -11.75 -20.30
C GLY A 166 0.55 -11.71 -18.88
N ALA A 167 0.44 -10.57 -18.27
CA ALA A 167 0.70 -10.39 -16.84
C ALA A 167 -0.35 -9.49 -16.22
N GLY A 168 -0.74 -9.79 -14.98
CA GLY A 168 -1.68 -9.00 -14.23
C GLY A 168 -1.31 -8.95 -12.76
N ALA A 169 -1.57 -7.83 -12.13
CA ALA A 169 -1.49 -7.68 -10.69
C ALA A 169 -2.81 -7.10 -10.19
N GLN A 170 -3.34 -7.66 -9.13
CA GLN A 170 -4.57 -7.21 -8.49
C GLN A 170 -4.33 -7.04 -6.99
N TYR A 171 -5.02 -6.11 -6.38
CA TYR A 171 -5.03 -5.97 -4.93
C TYR A 171 -6.45 -5.71 -4.41
N ARG A 172 -6.68 -6.14 -3.18
CA ARG A 172 -7.90 -5.92 -2.43
C ARG A 172 -7.55 -5.47 -1.03
N GLN A 173 -8.27 -4.50 -0.53
CA GLN A 173 -8.17 -4.04 0.85
C GLN A 173 -9.49 -4.31 1.56
N ASP A 174 -9.39 -5.00 2.70
CA ASP A 174 -10.48 -5.18 3.64
C ASP A 174 -10.17 -4.39 4.91
N ARG A 175 -11.16 -4.09 5.73
CA ARG A 175 -10.98 -3.30 6.95
C ARG A 175 -11.74 -3.92 8.11
N ILE A 176 -11.05 -4.09 9.23
CA ILE A 176 -11.63 -4.52 10.49
C ILE A 176 -11.62 -3.34 11.45
N THR A 177 -12.74 -3.14 12.17
CA THR A 177 -12.84 -2.13 13.23
C THR A 177 -13.21 -2.80 14.55
N VAL A 178 -12.44 -2.47 15.58
CA VAL A 178 -12.61 -2.94 16.95
C VAL A 178 -12.87 -1.74 17.84
N TYR A 179 -13.76 -1.89 18.83
CA TYR A 179 -13.88 -0.94 19.93
C TYR A 179 -13.60 -1.62 21.27
N LEU A 180 -13.07 -0.84 22.20
CA LEU A 180 -12.85 -1.23 23.56
C LEU A 180 -13.24 -0.07 24.49
N ARG A 181 -14.11 -0.33 25.50
CA ARG A 181 -14.49 0.67 26.47
C ARG A 181 -14.25 0.20 27.88
N ALA A 182 -13.84 1.13 28.73
CA ALA A 182 -13.67 0.94 30.17
C ALA A 182 -14.85 1.58 30.90
N VAL A 183 -15.53 0.80 31.73
CA VAL A 183 -16.68 1.21 32.52
C VAL A 183 -16.35 1.08 34.01
N SER A 184 -16.58 2.15 34.76
CA SER A 184 -16.45 2.12 36.23
C SER A 184 -17.53 1.25 36.87
N THR A 185 -17.15 0.28 37.69
CA THR A 185 -18.11 -0.57 38.39
C THR A 185 -18.82 0.17 39.53
N SER A 186 -18.22 1.23 40.08
CA SER A 186 -18.77 2.00 41.18
C SER A 186 -19.84 3.00 40.75
N THR A 187 -19.69 3.60 39.57
CA THR A 187 -20.57 4.66 39.08
C THR A 187 -21.38 4.28 37.84
N GLY A 188 -20.96 3.24 37.11
CA GLY A 188 -21.51 2.91 35.79
C GLY A 188 -21.05 3.86 34.67
N GLU A 189 -20.16 4.79 34.97
CA GLU A 189 -19.65 5.76 34.00
C GLU A 189 -18.72 5.07 32.99
N ILE A 190 -18.86 5.44 31.71
CA ILE A 190 -17.92 5.05 30.68
C ILE A 190 -16.71 5.97 30.74
N LEU A 191 -15.64 5.47 31.37
CA LEU A 191 -14.42 6.24 31.59
C LEU A 191 -13.70 6.56 30.28
N LYS A 192 -13.68 5.59 29.34
CA LYS A 192 -13.00 5.72 28.07
C LYS A 192 -13.53 4.74 27.04
N THR A 193 -13.59 5.20 25.79
CA THR A 193 -13.86 4.34 24.64
C THR A 193 -12.84 4.60 23.56
N VAL A 194 -12.19 3.56 23.08
CA VAL A 194 -11.23 3.62 21.98
C VAL A 194 -11.74 2.82 20.77
N TYR A 195 -11.47 3.33 19.58
CA TYR A 195 -11.74 2.67 18.31
C TYR A 195 -10.45 2.45 17.59
N THR A 196 -10.22 1.23 17.10
CA THR A 196 -9.06 0.90 16.29
C THR A 196 -9.50 0.22 15.01
N SER A 197 -8.80 0.52 13.93
CA SER A 197 -9.10 -0.10 12.63
C SER A 197 -7.82 -0.62 12.01
N LYS A 198 -7.85 -1.87 11.54
CA LYS A 198 -6.79 -2.49 10.77
C LYS A 198 -7.24 -2.72 9.34
N THR A 199 -6.43 -2.28 8.39
CA THR A 199 -6.63 -2.58 6.98
C THR A 199 -5.82 -3.82 6.61
N LEU A 200 -6.47 -4.82 6.03
CA LEU A 200 -5.85 -6.01 5.47
C LEU A 200 -5.58 -5.79 4.00
N LEU A 201 -4.42 -6.23 3.54
CA LEU A 201 -4.04 -6.17 2.14
C LEU A 201 -3.94 -7.59 1.57
N SER A 202 -4.71 -7.85 0.53
CA SER A 202 -4.58 -9.03 -0.30
C SER A 202 -4.05 -8.64 -1.67
N THR A 203 -2.99 -9.30 -2.11
CA THR A 203 -2.38 -9.06 -3.42
C THR A 203 -2.34 -10.36 -4.22
N SER A 204 -2.62 -10.25 -5.50
CA SER A 204 -2.50 -11.36 -6.46
C SER A 204 -1.73 -10.88 -7.67
N VAL A 205 -0.72 -11.65 -8.05
CA VAL A 205 0.05 -11.43 -9.28
C VAL A 205 -0.06 -12.68 -10.11
N ASN A 206 -0.47 -12.53 -11.35
CA ASN A 206 -0.60 -13.62 -12.31
C ASN A 206 0.16 -13.32 -13.60
N GLY A 207 0.73 -14.35 -14.18
CA GLY A 207 1.32 -14.32 -15.51
C GLY A 207 0.78 -15.47 -16.32
N ASN A 208 0.38 -15.22 -17.55
CA ASN A 208 -0.09 -16.24 -18.45
C ASN A 208 0.65 -16.19 -19.79
N PHE A 209 0.88 -17.34 -20.34
CA PHE A 209 1.45 -17.55 -21.65
C PHE A 209 0.46 -18.35 -22.49
N PHE A 210 0.13 -17.80 -23.64
CA PHE A 210 -0.75 -18.44 -24.60
C PHE A 210 -0.05 -18.49 -25.95
N ARG A 211 0.03 -19.68 -26.54
CA ARG A 211 0.54 -19.87 -27.89
C ARG A 211 -0.39 -20.77 -28.66
N PHE A 212 -0.86 -20.26 -29.78
CA PHE A 212 -1.58 -21.06 -30.78
C PHE A 212 -0.56 -21.88 -31.58
N ILE A 213 -0.65 -23.20 -31.53
CA ILE A 213 0.27 -24.11 -32.23
C ILE A 213 -0.32 -24.52 -33.57
N ASP A 214 -1.57 -24.95 -33.57
CA ASP A 214 -2.40 -25.22 -34.77
C ASP A 214 -3.90 -25.23 -34.38
N ALA A 215 -4.79 -25.50 -35.34
CA ALA A 215 -6.24 -25.46 -35.14
C ALA A 215 -6.75 -26.44 -34.07
N GLU A 216 -5.96 -27.43 -33.66
CA GLU A 216 -6.35 -28.50 -32.71
C GLU A 216 -5.49 -28.47 -31.44
N ARG A 217 -4.44 -27.59 -31.36
CA ARG A 217 -3.48 -27.56 -30.26
C ARG A 217 -3.29 -26.17 -29.72
N LEU A 218 -3.70 -26.01 -28.48
CA LEU A 218 -3.54 -24.80 -27.70
C LEU A 218 -2.59 -25.09 -26.54
N LEU A 219 -1.54 -24.27 -26.38
CA LEU A 219 -0.73 -24.26 -25.19
C LEU A 219 -1.07 -23.03 -24.35
N GLU A 220 -1.64 -23.27 -23.20
CA GLU A 220 -1.92 -22.24 -22.19
C GLU A 220 -1.21 -22.61 -20.90
N THR A 221 -0.46 -21.67 -20.36
CA THR A 221 0.24 -21.83 -19.08
C THR A 221 -0.03 -20.60 -18.24
N GLU A 222 -0.55 -20.79 -17.04
CA GLU A 222 -0.80 -19.74 -16.07
C GLU A 222 0.02 -19.96 -14.81
N ILE A 223 0.65 -18.89 -14.32
CA ILE A 223 1.39 -18.87 -13.05
C ILE A 223 0.83 -17.70 -12.26
N GLY A 224 0.44 -17.97 -11.02
CA GLY A 224 -0.07 -16.93 -10.12
C GLY A 224 0.41 -17.10 -8.69
N ILE A 225 0.60 -15.98 -8.00
CA ILE A 225 0.86 -15.93 -6.56
C ILE A 225 -0.17 -15.00 -5.94
N THR A 226 -0.85 -15.51 -4.91
CA THR A 226 -1.75 -14.71 -4.09
C THR A 226 -1.22 -14.68 -2.66
N GLN A 227 -1.08 -13.48 -2.11
CA GLN A 227 -0.70 -13.27 -0.73
C GLN A 227 -1.83 -12.56 0.00
N ASN A 228 -2.35 -13.19 1.05
CA ASN A 228 -3.40 -12.65 1.89
C ASN A 228 -2.88 -12.46 3.31
N GLU A 229 -3.18 -11.32 3.92
CA GLU A 229 -2.97 -11.12 5.36
C GLU A 229 -4.05 -11.89 6.12
N PRO A 230 -3.68 -12.75 7.11
CA PRO A 230 -4.67 -13.51 7.88
C PRO A 230 -5.60 -12.59 8.67
N VAL A 231 -6.92 -12.83 8.59
CA VAL A 231 -7.92 -12.07 9.34
C VAL A 231 -7.68 -12.16 10.85
N GLN A 232 -7.26 -13.33 11.34
CA GLN A 232 -6.96 -13.52 12.76
C GLN A 232 -5.83 -12.61 13.22
N LEU A 233 -4.74 -12.50 12.47
CA LEU A 233 -3.61 -11.63 12.78
C LEU A 233 -4.04 -10.16 12.82
N ALA A 234 -4.85 -9.75 11.87
CA ALA A 234 -5.38 -8.39 11.81
C ALA A 234 -6.32 -8.05 12.98
N VAL A 235 -7.16 -9.01 13.40
CA VAL A 235 -8.00 -8.86 14.60
C VAL A 235 -7.13 -8.77 15.86
N THR A 236 -6.10 -9.62 15.96
CA THR A 236 -5.15 -9.59 17.08
C THR A 236 -4.47 -8.23 17.16
N GLU A 237 -3.93 -7.72 16.05
CA GLU A 237 -3.28 -6.41 15.99
C GLU A 237 -4.24 -5.26 16.37
N ALA A 238 -5.48 -5.30 15.88
CA ALA A 238 -6.47 -4.29 16.20
C ALA A 238 -6.83 -4.28 17.70
N ILE A 239 -6.94 -5.45 18.33
CA ILE A 239 -7.20 -5.59 19.78
C ILE A 239 -5.99 -5.11 20.59
N GLU A 240 -4.79 -5.51 20.22
CA GLU A 240 -3.56 -5.05 20.87
C GLU A 240 -3.42 -3.53 20.78
N LYS A 241 -3.68 -2.94 19.61
CA LYS A 241 -3.71 -1.49 19.44
C LYS A 241 -4.78 -0.84 20.32
N ALA A 242 -5.96 -1.46 20.46
CA ALA A 242 -7.01 -0.93 21.33
C ALA A 242 -6.58 -0.90 22.81
N VAL A 243 -5.93 -1.97 23.29
CA VAL A 243 -5.36 -2.01 24.65
C VAL A 243 -4.26 -0.97 24.84
N HIS A 244 -3.32 -0.87 23.88
CA HIS A 244 -2.26 0.12 23.90
C HIS A 244 -2.82 1.55 23.95
N SER A 245 -3.78 1.88 23.09
CA SER A 245 -4.42 3.19 23.05
C SER A 245 -5.20 3.49 24.32
N LEU A 246 -5.92 2.49 24.87
CA LEU A 246 -6.65 2.63 26.13
C LEU A 246 -5.72 3.02 27.28
N ILE A 247 -4.53 2.41 27.35
CA ILE A 247 -3.51 2.71 28.38
C ILE A 247 -3.03 4.15 28.21
N ILE A 248 -2.62 4.55 27.01
CA ILE A 248 -2.06 5.89 26.75
C ILE A 248 -3.10 6.98 27.00
N GLU A 249 -4.31 6.80 26.48
CA GLU A 249 -5.38 7.77 26.69
C GLU A 249 -5.82 7.87 28.16
N GLY A 250 -5.85 6.74 28.86
CA GLY A 250 -6.18 6.75 30.27
C GLY A 250 -5.12 7.40 31.15
N VAL A 251 -3.83 7.27 30.79
CA VAL A 251 -2.75 8.04 31.46
C VAL A 251 -2.87 9.52 31.11
N ARG A 252 -3.13 9.87 29.85
CA ARG A 252 -3.34 11.26 29.41
C ARG A 252 -4.47 11.94 30.18
N ASP A 253 -5.57 11.22 30.37
CA ASP A 253 -6.79 11.73 31.00
C ASP A 253 -6.78 11.55 32.54
N ASN A 254 -5.66 11.11 33.13
CA ASN A 254 -5.46 10.84 34.55
C ASN A 254 -6.43 9.81 35.16
N LEU A 255 -6.93 8.88 34.38
CA LEU A 255 -7.79 7.79 34.85
C LEU A 255 -7.00 6.73 35.62
N TRP A 256 -5.73 6.56 35.25
CA TRP A 256 -4.75 5.70 35.94
C TRP A 256 -3.34 6.26 35.85
N ALA A 257 -2.49 5.85 36.81
CA ALA A 257 -1.16 6.40 36.98
C ALA A 257 -0.07 5.42 36.54
N ASN A 258 0.99 5.94 35.94
CA ASN A 258 2.23 5.21 35.71
C ASN A 258 3.14 5.22 36.96
N LYS A 259 4.06 4.27 37.04
CA LYS A 259 5.01 4.14 38.17
C LYS A 259 6.19 5.11 38.08
N GLN A 260 6.43 5.71 36.93
CA GLN A 260 7.64 6.47 36.66
C GLN A 260 7.61 7.87 37.23
N LYS A 261 8.74 8.22 37.89
CA LYS A 261 9.06 9.61 38.26
C LYS A 261 9.56 10.44 37.08
N SER A 262 9.82 9.83 35.91
CA SER A 262 10.27 10.54 34.70
C SER A 262 9.09 10.75 33.76
N PRO A 263 8.65 12.00 33.56
CA PRO A 263 7.51 12.33 32.70
C PRO A 263 7.77 12.12 31.21
N ASP A 264 9.04 11.91 30.80
CA ASP A 264 9.42 12.06 29.40
C ASP A 264 9.01 10.89 28.50
N ASP A 265 9.08 9.63 29.00
CA ASP A 265 8.72 8.46 28.19
C ASP A 265 7.23 8.42 27.84
N PHE A 266 6.35 8.79 28.80
CA PHE A 266 4.92 8.87 28.50
C PHE A 266 4.54 10.12 27.71
N LYS A 267 5.27 11.23 27.86
CA LYS A 267 5.05 12.43 27.04
C LYS A 267 5.26 12.13 25.55
N GLN A 268 6.31 11.38 25.22
CA GLN A 268 6.55 11.02 23.84
C GLN A 268 5.47 10.08 23.28
N LEU A 269 5.07 9.07 24.05
CA LEU A 269 3.98 8.16 23.67
C LEU A 269 2.66 8.90 23.47
N ILE A 270 2.30 9.83 24.36
CA ILE A 270 1.11 10.67 24.24
C ILE A 270 1.20 11.60 23.02
N ALA A 271 2.38 12.18 22.78
CA ALA A 271 2.59 13.04 21.62
C ALA A 271 2.44 12.28 20.29
N ASN A 272 3.06 11.11 20.19
CA ASN A 272 2.95 10.24 19.03
C ASN A 272 1.50 9.78 18.79
N HIS A 273 0.80 9.42 19.86
CA HIS A 273 -0.61 9.01 19.79
C HIS A 273 -1.51 10.15 19.30
N LYS A 274 -1.25 11.39 19.80
CA LYS A 274 -1.98 12.59 19.35
C LYS A 274 -1.71 12.92 17.88
N GLU A 275 -0.47 12.79 17.43
CA GLU A 275 -0.11 12.98 16.02
C GLU A 275 -0.81 11.92 15.13
N GLU A 276 -0.86 10.68 15.59
CA GLU A 276 -1.61 9.61 14.90
C GLU A 276 -3.11 9.94 14.85
N GLU A 277 -3.70 10.42 15.94
CA GLU A 277 -5.10 10.83 16.01
C GLU A 277 -5.41 11.95 15.01
N ILE A 278 -4.59 13.00 14.96
CA ILE A 278 -4.70 14.09 13.98
C ILE A 278 -4.60 13.55 12.55
N THR A 279 -3.61 12.70 12.29
CA THR A 279 -3.39 12.10 10.96
C THR A 279 -4.58 11.25 10.54
N ASN A 280 -5.15 10.46 11.45
CA ASN A 280 -6.31 9.61 11.16
C ASN A 280 -7.59 10.41 10.94
N ASN A 281 -7.80 11.49 11.68
CA ASN A 281 -8.96 12.39 11.52
C ASN A 281 -8.96 13.13 10.18
N THR A 282 -7.78 13.31 9.57
CA THR A 282 -7.64 13.91 8.24
C THR A 282 -7.77 12.91 7.09
N ARG A 283 -7.79 11.60 7.39
CA ARG A 283 -7.91 10.53 6.38
C ARG A 283 -9.36 10.18 6.12
N ILE A 284 -9.92 10.69 5.04
CA ILE A 284 -11.22 10.25 4.51
C ILE A 284 -11.04 8.86 3.86
N ILE A 285 -11.99 7.95 4.10
CA ILE A 285 -12.02 6.62 3.47
C ILE A 285 -11.97 6.79 1.95
N GLY A 286 -10.97 6.17 1.31
CA GLY A 286 -10.72 6.29 -0.14
C GLY A 286 -9.57 7.24 -0.53
N ASN A 287 -9.22 8.22 0.30
CA ASN A 287 -8.09 9.14 0.06
C ASN A 287 -6.84 8.75 0.88
N LYS A 288 -6.45 7.47 0.81
CA LYS A 288 -5.33 6.94 1.62
C LYS A 288 -3.93 7.24 1.08
N PHE A 289 -3.82 7.76 -0.11
CA PHE A 289 -2.51 8.16 -0.63
C PHE A 289 -2.27 9.61 -0.22
N PRO A 290 -1.13 9.92 0.42
CA PRO A 290 -0.79 11.31 0.67
C PRO A 290 -0.82 12.04 -0.67
N GLU A 291 -1.72 13.02 -0.78
CA GLU A 291 -1.80 13.85 -1.96
C GLU A 291 -0.44 14.51 -2.18
N GLN A 292 0.13 14.23 -3.34
CA GLN A 292 1.37 14.84 -3.77
C GLN A 292 1.00 16.08 -4.58
N ASN A 293 1.04 17.24 -3.97
CA ASN A 293 0.84 18.49 -4.70
C ASN A 293 2.08 18.75 -5.56
N ARG A 294 1.92 18.62 -6.88
CA ARG A 294 2.93 19.05 -7.83
C ARG A 294 3.03 20.56 -7.84
N SER A 295 4.23 21.10 -7.99
CA SER A 295 4.42 22.55 -8.16
C SER A 295 3.83 23.02 -9.49
N LYS A 296 3.42 24.29 -9.54
CA LYS A 296 2.90 24.92 -10.77
C LYS A 296 3.92 24.99 -11.91
N PHE A 297 5.19 24.88 -11.60
CA PHE A 297 6.28 24.97 -12.58
C PHE A 297 7.27 23.83 -12.41
N SER A 298 7.77 23.31 -13.52
CA SER A 298 8.85 22.33 -13.50
C SER A 298 9.74 22.42 -14.74
N PHE A 299 11.00 21.98 -14.58
CA PHE A 299 11.92 21.74 -15.68
C PHE A 299 12.02 20.26 -15.95
N ILE A 300 12.09 19.90 -17.23
CA ILE A 300 12.26 18.52 -17.66
C ILE A 300 13.53 18.36 -18.49
N GLY A 301 14.14 17.18 -18.35
CA GLY A 301 15.25 16.76 -19.19
C GLY A 301 15.09 15.28 -19.52
N TYR A 302 15.31 14.92 -20.80
CA TYR A 302 15.24 13.56 -21.28
C TYR A 302 16.49 13.19 -22.06
N ALA A 303 16.91 11.94 -21.90
CA ALA A 303 17.72 11.22 -22.85
C ALA A 303 16.81 10.31 -23.66
N GLU A 304 16.78 10.50 -24.96
CA GLU A 304 15.83 9.82 -25.87
C GLU A 304 16.61 9.05 -26.94
N MET A 305 16.00 7.99 -27.44
CA MET A 305 16.37 7.33 -28.68
C MET A 305 15.38 7.76 -29.75
N PHE A 306 15.88 8.31 -30.84
CA PHE A 306 15.10 8.78 -31.98
C PHE A 306 15.39 7.94 -33.21
N LYS A 307 14.33 7.59 -33.95
CA LYS A 307 14.43 6.93 -35.25
C LYS A 307 13.50 7.61 -36.24
N ILE A 308 14.09 8.13 -37.31
CA ILE A 308 13.31 8.65 -38.46
C ILE A 308 12.76 7.49 -39.27
N LYS A 309 11.61 7.72 -39.89
CA LYS A 309 10.99 6.88 -40.91
C LYS A 309 10.56 7.77 -42.03
N GLY A 310 11.33 7.81 -43.10
CA GLY A 310 11.09 8.49 -44.34
C GLY A 310 11.08 7.49 -45.51
N ASP A 311 11.40 7.98 -46.68
CA ASP A 311 11.41 7.21 -47.96
C ASP A 311 12.57 6.19 -48.02
N TYR A 312 13.66 6.44 -47.31
CA TYR A 312 14.83 5.59 -47.34
C TYR A 312 14.70 4.41 -46.34
N THR A 313 15.09 3.22 -46.80
CA THR A 313 15.30 2.06 -45.95
C THR A 313 16.66 2.16 -45.25
N GLY A 314 16.75 1.72 -44.00
CA GLY A 314 18.03 1.70 -43.25
C GLY A 314 18.25 2.83 -42.26
N ALA A 315 17.18 3.54 -41.89
CA ALA A 315 17.23 4.55 -40.82
C ALA A 315 17.79 4.00 -39.52
N GLN A 316 18.79 4.68 -38.95
CA GLN A 316 19.43 4.31 -37.68
C GLN A 316 18.70 4.93 -36.47
N THR A 317 18.92 4.31 -35.32
CA THR A 317 18.39 4.84 -34.07
C THR A 317 19.49 5.62 -33.38
N ASN A 318 19.28 6.91 -33.18
CA ASN A 318 20.27 7.81 -32.62
C ASN A 318 19.87 8.34 -31.27
N LEU A 319 20.87 8.71 -30.47
CA LEU A 319 20.65 9.37 -29.20
C LEU A 319 20.19 10.81 -29.44
N ALA A 320 19.15 11.23 -28.70
CA ALA A 320 18.59 12.57 -28.74
C ALA A 320 18.50 13.12 -27.31
N GLY A 321 18.57 14.43 -27.20
CA GLY A 321 18.40 15.13 -25.93
C GLY A 321 17.22 16.10 -25.99
N LYS A 322 16.39 16.11 -24.94
CA LYS A 322 15.26 17.03 -24.79
C LYS A 322 15.38 17.78 -23.47
N VAL A 323 15.19 19.09 -23.52
CA VAL A 323 15.01 19.92 -22.31
C VAL A 323 13.76 20.76 -22.48
N GLY A 324 13.07 21.03 -21.38
CA GLY A 324 11.82 21.77 -21.47
C GLY A 324 11.38 22.33 -20.13
N PHE A 325 10.32 23.12 -20.25
CA PHE A 325 9.66 23.78 -19.12
C PHE A 325 8.17 23.45 -19.15
N LYS A 326 7.60 23.18 -17.97
CA LYS A 326 6.17 22.91 -17.80
C LYS A 326 5.52 23.94 -16.90
N TYR A 327 4.32 24.32 -17.29
CA TYR A 327 3.40 25.12 -16.49
C TYR A 327 2.10 24.38 -16.27
N PHE A 328 1.72 24.19 -15.00
CA PHE A 328 0.50 23.53 -14.56
C PHE A 328 -0.56 24.55 -14.17
N PRO A 329 -1.45 24.98 -15.09
CA PRO A 329 -2.58 25.84 -14.75
C PRO A 329 -3.56 25.16 -13.79
N VAL A 330 -3.74 23.85 -13.95
CA VAL A 330 -4.52 22.96 -13.07
C VAL A 330 -3.73 21.68 -12.83
N GLU A 331 -4.08 20.95 -11.78
CA GLU A 331 -3.32 19.77 -11.34
C GLU A 331 -3.17 18.67 -12.42
N ASN A 332 -4.22 18.47 -13.21
CA ASN A 332 -4.29 17.39 -14.21
C ASN A 332 -3.79 17.78 -15.62
N PHE A 333 -3.59 19.07 -15.89
CA PHE A 333 -3.16 19.56 -17.20
C PHE A 333 -1.94 20.47 -17.07
N ASN A 334 -1.01 20.31 -18.00
CA ASN A 334 0.08 21.25 -18.15
C ASN A 334 0.38 21.57 -19.60
N LEU A 335 0.97 22.74 -19.79
CA LEU A 335 1.60 23.18 -21.02
C LEU A 335 3.09 22.91 -20.91
N GLU A 336 3.65 22.26 -21.90
CA GLU A 336 5.05 21.88 -21.97
C GLU A 336 5.71 22.53 -23.20
N LEU A 337 6.78 23.27 -22.97
CA LEU A 337 7.62 23.89 -24.02
C LEU A 337 8.97 23.15 -24.03
N ASN A 338 9.34 22.59 -25.17
CA ASN A 338 10.53 21.78 -25.30
C ASN A 338 11.43 22.25 -26.45
N VAL A 339 12.72 22.00 -26.24
CA VAL A 339 13.75 22.05 -27.28
C VAL A 339 14.46 20.71 -27.30
N ASN A 340 14.60 20.11 -28.49
CA ASN A 340 15.20 18.80 -28.69
C ASN A 340 16.30 18.91 -29.72
N LEU A 341 17.40 18.22 -29.45
CA LEU A 341 18.48 17.98 -30.40
C LEU A 341 18.41 16.53 -30.86
N VAL A 342 18.21 16.32 -32.15
CA VAL A 342 18.09 14.98 -32.76
C VAL A 342 19.03 14.88 -33.95
N ASN A 343 19.54 13.66 -34.21
CA ASN A 343 20.26 13.38 -35.44
C ASN A 343 19.43 12.49 -36.33
N PHE A 344 19.27 12.94 -37.56
CA PHE A 344 18.70 12.15 -38.65
C PHE A 344 19.83 11.39 -39.33
N GLU A 345 19.85 10.08 -39.25
CA GLU A 345 20.90 9.27 -39.83
C GLU A 345 20.31 8.07 -40.57
N ASN A 346 20.77 7.96 -41.81
CA ASN A 346 20.53 6.81 -42.66
C ASN A 346 21.86 6.33 -43.24
N THR A 347 22.08 5.06 -43.33
CA THR A 347 23.38 4.36 -43.47
C THR A 347 24.30 4.87 -44.55
N GLU A 348 23.82 5.56 -45.59
CA GLU A 348 24.69 6.04 -46.70
C GLU A 348 24.21 7.39 -47.30
N VAL A 349 23.09 7.95 -46.86
CA VAL A 349 22.41 9.05 -47.57
C VAL A 349 22.24 10.29 -46.71
N LEU A 350 21.97 10.17 -45.43
CA LEU A 350 21.65 11.27 -44.55
C LEU A 350 22.42 11.20 -43.25
N ASN A 351 23.08 12.28 -42.86
CA ASN A 351 23.57 12.50 -41.50
C ASN A 351 23.49 14.00 -41.19
N GLU A 352 22.35 14.39 -40.66
CA GLU A 352 22.05 15.79 -40.36
C GLU A 352 21.47 15.95 -38.98
N SER A 353 21.97 16.95 -38.24
CA SER A 353 21.43 17.33 -36.92
C SER A 353 20.28 18.30 -37.12
N ALA A 354 19.17 18.06 -36.43
CA ALA A 354 17.98 18.92 -36.42
C ALA A 354 17.71 19.44 -35.00
N LEU A 355 17.29 20.69 -34.95
CA LEU A 355 16.73 21.28 -33.74
C LEU A 355 15.19 21.23 -33.86
N MET A 356 14.55 20.60 -32.89
CA MET A 356 13.08 20.57 -32.82
C MET A 356 12.58 21.43 -31.66
N THR A 357 11.58 22.26 -31.91
CA THR A 357 10.84 22.96 -30.84
C THR A 357 9.43 22.41 -30.76
N GLU A 358 8.90 22.28 -29.55
CA GLU A 358 7.61 21.66 -29.31
C GLU A 358 6.79 22.41 -28.27
N ILE A 359 5.49 22.50 -28.52
CA ILE A 359 4.48 22.94 -27.57
C ILE A 359 3.52 21.78 -27.39
N ASN A 360 3.40 21.26 -26.17
CA ASN A 360 2.56 20.13 -25.84
C ASN A 360 1.51 20.51 -24.77
N LEU A 361 0.31 19.99 -24.94
CA LEU A 361 -0.68 19.91 -23.87
C LEU A 361 -0.66 18.49 -23.31
N GLU A 362 -0.31 18.35 -22.04
CA GLU A 362 -0.21 17.08 -21.34
C GLU A 362 -1.33 16.92 -20.33
N TYR A 363 -1.90 15.72 -20.25
CA TYR A 363 -2.92 15.31 -19.29
C TYR A 363 -2.40 14.22 -18.38
N LEU A 364 -2.54 14.41 -17.04
CA LEU A 364 -2.18 13.47 -15.98
C LEU A 364 -3.45 13.03 -15.26
N PRO A 365 -4.03 11.86 -15.55
CA PRO A 365 -5.27 11.40 -14.91
C PRO A 365 -5.13 11.17 -13.40
N LEU A 366 -3.93 10.85 -12.93
CA LEU A 366 -3.63 10.56 -11.53
C LEU A 366 -2.63 11.57 -10.94
N ALA A 367 -2.85 12.86 -11.16
CA ALA A 367 -1.91 13.93 -10.82
C ALA A 367 -1.52 13.98 -9.32
N LYS A 368 -2.39 13.51 -8.42
CA LYS A 368 -2.15 13.50 -6.96
C LYS A 368 -1.40 12.27 -6.46
N TYR A 369 -1.05 11.32 -7.32
CA TYR A 369 -0.38 10.09 -6.93
C TYR A 369 1.11 10.12 -7.27
N LYS A 370 1.90 9.33 -6.54
CA LYS A 370 3.34 9.18 -6.81
C LYS A 370 3.59 8.58 -8.19
N PHE A 371 2.79 7.60 -8.59
CA PHE A 371 2.84 7.00 -9.91
C PHE A 371 1.66 7.51 -10.72
N THR A 372 1.93 8.16 -11.85
CA THR A 372 0.89 8.68 -12.73
C THR A 372 1.24 8.41 -14.19
N PRO A 373 0.32 7.83 -14.97
CA PRO A 373 0.43 7.84 -16.42
C PRO A 373 0.17 9.26 -16.94
N PHE A 374 0.68 9.57 -18.11
CA PHE A 374 0.38 10.80 -18.81
C PHE A 374 0.28 10.58 -20.31
N VAL A 375 -0.49 11.41 -20.95
CA VAL A 375 -0.59 11.50 -22.40
C VAL A 375 -0.49 12.94 -22.82
N TYR A 376 0.07 13.20 -24.00
CA TYR A 376 0.15 14.56 -24.53
C TYR A 376 0.03 14.57 -26.06
N ALA A 377 -0.36 15.72 -26.56
CA ALA A 377 -0.32 16.03 -27.97
C ALA A 377 0.12 17.47 -28.16
N GLY A 378 0.72 17.76 -29.30
CA GLY A 378 1.21 19.10 -29.57
C GLY A 378 1.64 19.33 -31.00
N LEU A 379 2.16 20.53 -31.21
CA LEU A 379 2.72 21.02 -32.45
C LEU A 379 4.16 21.43 -32.25
N GLY A 380 4.94 21.40 -33.31
CA GLY A 380 6.35 21.78 -33.24
C GLY A 380 6.93 22.10 -34.61
N THR A 381 8.20 22.48 -34.54
CA THR A 381 9.00 22.74 -35.75
C THR A 381 10.20 21.80 -35.80
N VAL A 382 10.67 21.50 -36.97
CA VAL A 382 11.91 20.79 -37.24
C VAL A 382 12.78 21.75 -38.04
N ILE A 383 13.86 22.21 -37.43
CA ILE A 383 14.79 23.17 -38.04
C ILE A 383 16.02 22.37 -38.48
N LEU A 384 16.13 22.21 -39.78
CA LEU A 384 17.24 21.62 -40.49
C LEU A 384 18.21 22.71 -40.96
N LYS A 385 19.35 22.34 -41.48
CA LYS A 385 20.34 23.30 -41.97
C LYS A 385 19.83 24.23 -43.05
N ASN A 386 18.96 23.70 -43.95
CA ASN A 386 18.47 24.41 -45.15
C ASN A 386 16.96 24.58 -45.18
N SER A 387 16.20 24.03 -44.21
CA SER A 387 14.73 24.13 -44.21
C SER A 387 14.21 24.19 -42.77
N THR A 388 13.00 24.70 -42.65
CA THR A 388 12.21 24.64 -41.42
C THR A 388 10.86 24.07 -41.73
N ASP A 389 10.53 22.97 -41.12
CA ASP A 389 9.30 22.23 -41.32
C ASP A 389 8.44 22.21 -40.05
N TYR A 390 7.16 21.98 -40.24
CA TYR A 390 6.23 21.84 -39.12
C TYR A 390 5.87 20.38 -38.90
N LYS A 391 5.58 20.05 -37.64
CA LYS A 391 5.15 18.72 -37.25
C LYS A 391 4.05 18.77 -36.21
N SER A 392 3.31 17.68 -36.10
CA SER A 392 2.50 17.37 -34.91
C SER A 392 3.11 16.18 -34.20
N GLN A 393 2.87 16.10 -32.91
CA GLN A 393 3.32 14.97 -32.11
C GLN A 393 2.24 14.51 -31.14
N ILE A 394 2.25 13.21 -30.85
CA ILE A 394 1.47 12.57 -29.81
C ILE A 394 2.40 11.67 -29.01
N GLY A 395 2.23 11.66 -27.71
CA GLY A 395 3.05 10.84 -26.86
C GLY A 395 2.37 10.51 -25.53
N GLY A 396 3.04 9.69 -24.77
CA GLY A 396 2.59 9.32 -23.45
C GLY A 396 3.65 8.54 -22.69
N GLY A 397 3.38 8.29 -21.44
CA GLY A 397 4.33 7.61 -20.58
C GLY A 397 3.85 7.51 -19.16
N VAL A 398 4.81 7.32 -18.29
CA VAL A 398 4.58 7.23 -16.85
C VAL A 398 5.57 8.13 -16.10
N GLU A 399 5.12 8.69 -15.01
CA GLU A 399 5.93 9.45 -14.08
C GLU A 399 5.87 8.83 -12.69
N TYR A 400 7.02 8.71 -12.05
CA TYR A 400 7.14 8.30 -10.65
C TYR A 400 7.82 9.41 -9.84
N LEU A 401 7.14 9.95 -8.84
CA LEU A 401 7.70 10.93 -7.91
C LEU A 401 8.62 10.23 -6.91
N ALA A 402 9.93 10.33 -7.13
CA ALA A 402 10.96 9.78 -6.25
C ALA A 402 11.13 10.60 -4.97
N GLY A 403 10.68 11.84 -4.96
CA GLY A 403 10.72 12.77 -3.83
C GLY A 403 9.68 13.88 -3.97
N LYS A 404 9.76 14.91 -3.12
CA LYS A 404 8.83 16.04 -3.18
C LYS A 404 8.97 16.86 -4.47
N ASN A 405 10.18 16.94 -5.02
CA ASN A 405 10.49 17.83 -6.14
C ASN A 405 11.08 17.09 -7.35
N ILE A 406 11.21 15.76 -7.33
CA ILE A 406 11.84 14.99 -8.40
C ILE A 406 10.89 13.92 -8.90
N GLY A 407 10.57 13.97 -10.18
CA GLY A 407 9.85 12.94 -10.91
C GLY A 407 10.76 12.22 -11.91
N LEU A 408 10.73 10.90 -11.89
CA LEU A 408 11.36 10.06 -12.93
C LEU A 408 10.31 9.75 -13.99
N ARG A 409 10.67 9.91 -15.25
CA ARG A 409 9.74 9.76 -16.38
C ARG A 409 10.26 8.75 -17.41
N ALA A 410 9.35 7.93 -17.93
CA ALA A 410 9.56 7.15 -19.14
C ALA A 410 8.53 7.59 -20.16
N VAL A 411 8.96 7.86 -21.39
CA VAL A 411 8.14 8.47 -22.43
C VAL A 411 8.30 7.76 -23.76
N THR A 412 7.22 7.71 -24.52
CA THR A 412 7.23 7.38 -25.94
C THR A 412 6.50 8.48 -26.70
N GLN A 413 7.02 8.85 -27.86
CA GLN A 413 6.45 9.90 -28.71
C GLN A 413 6.49 9.48 -30.17
N TYR A 414 5.46 9.83 -30.89
CA TYR A 414 5.34 9.71 -32.32
C TYR A 414 5.24 11.08 -32.93
N ASP A 415 6.15 11.41 -33.87
CA ASP A 415 6.23 12.65 -34.57
C ASP A 415 5.70 12.47 -36.02
N LEU A 416 4.83 13.36 -36.44
CA LEU A 416 4.24 13.40 -37.77
C LEU A 416 4.64 14.70 -38.47
N GLY A 417 5.48 14.62 -39.50
CA GLY A 417 5.83 15.72 -40.35
C GLY A 417 4.64 16.17 -41.20
N PHE A 418 4.57 17.45 -41.48
CA PHE A 418 3.60 17.97 -42.44
C PHE A 418 4.15 18.00 -43.86
N THR A 419 5.45 17.87 -44.01
CA THR A 419 6.20 17.83 -45.27
C THR A 419 6.94 16.48 -45.39
N ASP A 420 7.44 16.22 -46.56
CA ASP A 420 8.21 15.07 -46.96
C ASP A 420 9.66 15.52 -47.26
N ASN A 421 10.29 16.17 -46.26
CA ASN A 421 11.60 16.82 -46.46
C ASN A 421 12.60 16.62 -45.33
N TRP A 422 12.25 15.79 -44.32
CA TRP A 422 13.15 15.56 -43.17
C TRP A 422 14.35 14.69 -43.53
N ASP A 423 14.17 13.77 -44.46
CA ASP A 423 15.23 12.93 -44.98
C ASP A 423 15.96 13.50 -46.20
N GLY A 424 15.60 14.73 -46.62
CA GLY A 424 16.21 15.43 -47.74
C GLY A 424 15.76 14.93 -49.11
N PHE A 425 14.77 14.08 -49.19
CA PHE A 425 14.25 13.51 -50.43
C PHE A 425 12.72 13.64 -50.46
N VAL A 426 12.24 14.31 -51.47
CA VAL A 426 10.78 14.52 -51.70
C VAL A 426 10.31 13.51 -52.72
N ASN A 427 9.95 12.33 -52.31
CA ASN A 427 9.42 11.31 -53.21
C ASN A 427 8.50 10.35 -52.44
N GLY A 428 7.26 10.29 -52.85
CA GLY A 428 6.34 9.34 -52.28
C GLY A 428 4.99 9.89 -51.88
N LYS A 429 4.18 9.03 -51.28
CA LYS A 429 2.84 9.35 -50.78
C LYS A 429 2.77 9.50 -49.27
N ARG A 430 3.86 9.19 -48.56
CA ARG A 430 3.90 9.23 -47.11
C ARG A 430 4.84 10.34 -46.64
N LYS A 431 4.36 11.16 -45.75
CA LYS A 431 5.14 12.21 -45.10
C LYS A 431 6.10 11.59 -44.09
N ASP A 432 7.20 12.26 -43.86
CA ASP A 432 8.20 11.84 -42.87
C ASP A 432 7.64 11.79 -41.45
N HIS A 433 8.05 10.81 -40.69
CA HIS A 433 7.64 10.63 -39.32
C HIS A 433 8.79 10.09 -38.44
N GLY A 434 8.64 10.22 -37.14
CA GLY A 434 9.65 9.78 -36.20
C GLY A 434 9.06 9.05 -34.99
N VAL A 435 9.86 8.19 -34.40
CA VAL A 435 9.50 7.52 -33.14
C VAL A 435 10.59 7.79 -32.13
N ARG A 436 10.18 8.11 -30.90
CA ARG A 436 11.09 8.36 -29.79
C ARG A 436 10.71 7.50 -28.58
N PHE A 437 11.76 7.09 -27.88
CA PHE A 437 11.65 6.48 -26.55
C PHE A 437 12.66 7.16 -25.66
N GLY A 438 12.25 7.59 -24.47
CA GLY A 438 13.13 8.31 -23.57
C GLY A 438 12.89 8.05 -22.11
N LEU A 439 13.97 8.29 -21.35
CA LEU A 439 13.95 8.37 -19.91
C LEU A 439 14.33 9.79 -19.51
N GLY A 440 13.69 10.32 -18.49
CA GLY A 440 13.90 11.70 -18.09
C GLY A 440 13.62 11.98 -16.63
N ILE A 441 13.98 13.19 -16.26
CA ILE A 441 13.80 13.73 -14.93
C ILE A 441 12.95 14.99 -15.05
N ASN A 442 11.96 15.11 -14.15
CA ASN A 442 11.14 16.30 -13.97
C ASN A 442 11.50 16.94 -12.62
N LEU A 443 11.96 18.17 -12.64
CA LEU A 443 12.35 18.94 -11.46
C LEU A 443 11.27 19.99 -11.16
N TYR A 444 10.47 19.75 -10.14
CA TYR A 444 9.42 20.65 -9.69
C TYR A 444 9.99 21.83 -8.89
N LEU A 445 9.62 23.06 -9.25
CA LEU A 445 10.11 24.28 -8.63
C LEU A 445 9.20 24.72 -7.48
N GLY A 446 9.72 24.70 -6.26
CA GLY A 446 8.99 25.12 -5.05
C GLY A 446 8.25 23.98 -4.38
N SER A 447 8.10 24.05 -3.08
CA SER A 447 7.25 23.12 -2.33
C SER A 447 5.79 23.50 -2.61
N GLY A 448 5.01 22.55 -3.10
CA GLY A 448 3.56 22.74 -3.21
C GLY A 448 3.02 23.23 -1.86
N ASN A 449 2.38 24.39 -1.86
CA ASN A 449 1.83 24.98 -0.65
C ASN A 449 0.89 24.02 0.05
N LYS A 450 1.14 23.77 1.31
CA LYS A 450 0.11 23.28 2.23
C LYS A 450 -0.86 24.44 2.43
N ASN A 451 -2.03 24.39 1.83
CA ASN A 451 -3.23 25.03 2.35
C ASN A 451 -4.04 24.01 3.12
#